data_aca89cef3193d946bf34d61501f828a2
#
_entry.id   aca89cef3193d946bf34d61501f828a2
#
_cell.length_a   1.000
_cell.length_b   1.000
_cell.length_c   1.000
_cell.angle_alpha   90.00
_cell.angle_beta   90.00
_cell.angle_gamma   90.00
#
_symmetry.space_group_name_H-M   'P 1'
#
loop_
_entity.id
_entity.type
_entity.pdbx_description
1 polymer ?
#
loop_
_entity_poly.entity_id
_entity_poly.type
_entity_poly.pdbx_seq_one_letter_code
_entity_poly.pdbx_strand_id
1 'polypeptide(L)'
;MQSISLEAVIAITEQSKRTWWRRMAEQQVQRLAKDAAGRTRVLFDDILKDVCIPLNGDDKELILQADAGHAEAQNEVGQLFLAADKPEAAVYWLRAAAGQGYADAMQLLGGCYSSGTGVPKDVHLSLMWIAKAAAAGHVVALSQVAGLLAVHKSMAR
;
A
#
# COMPACT_ATOMS: atom_id res chain seq x y z
N MET A 1 12.51 8.36 19.65
CA MET A 1 11.09 8.73 19.49
C MET A 1 10.66 8.38 18.07
N GLN A 2 9.82 7.36 17.92
CA GLN A 2 9.41 6.87 16.60
C GLN A 2 8.25 7.74 16.06
N SER A 3 8.43 8.26 14.85
CA SER A 3 7.44 9.13 14.20
C SER A 3 7.03 8.58 12.84
N ILE A 4 5.81 8.89 12.44
CA ILE A 4 5.21 8.44 11.18
C ILE A 4 4.61 9.63 10.42
N SER A 5 4.55 9.57 9.10
CA SER A 5 3.94 10.62 8.29
C SER A 5 2.41 10.61 8.43
N LEU A 6 1.81 11.78 8.30
CA LEU A 6 0.35 11.93 8.38
C LEU A 6 -0.36 11.15 7.26
N GLU A 7 0.24 11.05 6.09
CA GLU A 7 -0.27 10.28 4.96
C GLU A 7 -0.38 8.78 5.31
N ALA A 8 0.67 8.23 5.91
CA ALA A 8 0.67 6.84 6.37
C ALA A 8 -0.35 6.62 7.51
N VAL A 9 -0.45 7.57 8.46
CA VAL A 9 -1.45 7.51 9.52
C VAL A 9 -2.88 7.45 8.97
N ILE A 10 -3.20 8.29 8.00
CA ILE A 10 -4.52 8.27 7.33
C ILE A 10 -4.79 6.88 6.72
N ALA A 11 -3.79 6.31 6.05
CA ALA A 11 -3.92 5.01 5.41
C ALA A 11 -4.16 3.86 6.41
N ILE A 12 -3.39 3.81 7.52
CA ILE A 12 -3.45 2.69 8.48
C ILE A 12 -4.56 2.81 9.53
N THR A 13 -5.21 3.96 9.63
CA THR A 13 -6.29 4.19 10.60
C THR A 13 -7.67 4.32 9.96
N GLU A 14 -7.74 4.42 8.65
CA GLU A 14 -8.98 4.67 7.89
C GLU A 14 -9.72 5.94 8.32
N GLN A 15 -9.02 6.86 9.03
CA GLN A 15 -9.58 8.13 9.47
C GLN A 15 -9.21 9.26 8.52
N SER A 16 -10.11 10.24 8.37
CA SER A 16 -9.90 11.34 7.44
C SER A 16 -8.76 12.28 7.87
N LYS A 17 -8.16 12.93 6.87
CA LYS A 17 -7.18 14.01 7.09
C LYS A 17 -7.73 15.09 8.03
N ARG A 18 -9.00 15.46 7.87
CA ARG A 18 -9.68 16.45 8.71
C ARG A 18 -9.73 16.02 10.17
N THR A 19 -9.99 14.73 10.45
CA THR A 19 -10.01 14.18 11.81
C THR A 19 -8.64 14.36 12.47
N TRP A 20 -7.55 14.03 11.77
CA TRP A 20 -6.21 14.16 12.30
C TRP A 20 -5.79 15.60 12.54
N TRP A 21 -6.11 16.54 11.63
CA TRP A 21 -5.84 17.94 11.84
C TRP A 21 -6.57 18.51 13.06
N ARG A 22 -7.83 18.11 13.28
CA ARG A 22 -8.59 18.50 14.48
C ARG A 22 -7.92 17.95 15.74
N ARG A 23 -7.54 16.66 15.78
CA ARG A 23 -6.89 16.05 16.95
C ARG A 23 -5.53 16.70 17.28
N MET A 24 -4.78 17.09 16.27
CA MET A 24 -3.55 17.86 16.48
C MET A 24 -3.83 19.27 17.03
N ALA A 25 -4.86 19.95 16.53
CA ALA A 25 -5.28 21.26 17.04
C ALA A 25 -5.77 21.21 18.50
N GLU A 26 -6.44 20.13 18.86
CA GLU A 26 -6.92 19.83 20.22
C GLU A 26 -5.83 19.23 21.13
N GLN A 27 -4.59 19.17 20.67
CA GLN A 27 -3.42 18.62 21.39
C GLN A 27 -3.59 17.15 21.83
N GLN A 28 -4.46 16.40 21.18
CA GLN A 28 -4.65 14.95 21.43
C GLN A 28 -3.55 14.09 20.79
N VAL A 29 -2.87 14.65 19.78
CA VAL A 29 -1.77 14.03 19.05
C VAL A 29 -0.65 15.05 18.87
N GLN A 30 0.57 14.68 19.21
CA GLN A 30 1.71 15.58 19.10
C GLN A 30 2.15 15.72 17.64
N ARG A 31 2.02 16.94 17.11
CA ARG A 31 2.59 17.31 15.81
C ARG A 31 4.09 17.54 15.95
N LEU A 32 4.87 16.89 15.10
CA LEU A 32 6.32 17.05 15.02
C LEU A 32 6.70 17.93 13.81
N ALA A 33 7.99 18.29 13.73
CA ALA A 33 8.54 18.96 12.57
C ALA A 33 8.33 18.12 11.30
N LYS A 34 8.20 18.82 10.17
CA LYS A 34 8.14 18.16 8.88
C LYS A 34 9.45 17.43 8.57
N ASP A 35 9.34 16.32 7.86
CA ASP A 35 10.52 15.62 7.35
C ASP A 35 11.13 16.33 6.12
N ALA A 36 12.22 15.77 5.60
CA ALA A 36 12.92 16.32 4.43
C ALA A 36 12.04 16.38 3.16
N ALA A 37 11.01 15.53 3.07
CA ALA A 37 10.03 15.54 1.99
C ALA A 37 8.86 16.52 2.24
N GLY A 38 8.90 17.28 3.33
CA GLY A 38 7.87 18.24 3.70
C GLY A 38 6.59 17.62 4.30
N ARG A 39 6.61 16.31 4.62
CA ARG A 39 5.46 15.60 5.20
C ARG A 39 5.31 15.94 6.68
N THR A 40 4.08 16.18 7.13
CA THR A 40 3.77 16.34 8.56
C THR A 40 4.00 15.02 9.29
N ARG A 41 4.68 15.07 10.43
CA ARG A 41 5.00 13.91 11.27
C ARG A 41 4.25 13.96 12.58
N VAL A 42 3.86 12.80 13.09
CA VAL A 42 3.27 12.62 14.43
C VAL A 42 3.97 11.47 15.15
N LEU A 43 3.84 11.40 16.48
CA LEU A 43 4.34 10.25 17.23
C LEU A 43 3.54 8.99 16.89
N PHE A 44 4.23 7.88 16.63
CA PHE A 44 3.56 6.62 16.33
C PHE A 44 2.75 6.12 17.54
N ASP A 45 3.28 6.31 18.75
CA ASP A 45 2.61 5.85 19.96
C ASP A 45 1.26 6.55 20.22
N ASP A 46 1.12 7.81 19.76
CA ASP A 46 -0.15 8.56 19.88
C ASP A 46 -1.28 7.99 19.03
N ILE A 47 -0.93 7.22 17.95
CA ILE A 47 -1.91 6.72 16.97
C ILE A 47 -2.12 5.20 17.06
N LEU A 48 -1.37 4.50 17.88
CA LEU A 48 -1.39 3.03 17.96
C LEU A 48 -2.79 2.45 18.16
N LYS A 49 -3.57 3.06 19.04
CA LYS A 49 -4.95 2.62 19.36
C LYS A 49 -5.94 2.83 18.21
N ASP A 50 -5.57 3.64 17.23
CA ASP A 50 -6.43 4.01 16.10
C ASP A 50 -6.11 3.19 14.85
N VAL A 51 -5.04 2.39 14.87
CA VAL A 51 -4.70 1.50 13.74
C VAL A 51 -5.83 0.51 13.52
N CYS A 52 -6.28 0.38 12.28
CA CYS A 52 -7.50 -0.37 11.94
C CYS A 52 -7.33 -1.91 11.97
N ILE A 53 -6.13 -2.39 12.29
CA ILE A 53 -5.81 -3.82 12.50
C ILE A 53 -5.01 -4.00 13.79
N PRO A 54 -5.09 -5.16 14.45
CA PRO A 54 -4.19 -5.46 15.54
C PRO A 54 -2.75 -5.58 15.04
N LEU A 55 -1.81 -4.91 15.71
CA LEU A 55 -0.39 -5.00 15.41
C LEU A 55 0.28 -6.00 16.35
N ASN A 56 1.12 -6.86 15.80
CA ASN A 56 1.91 -7.84 16.54
C ASN A 56 3.40 -7.50 16.46
N GLY A 57 4.19 -7.94 17.42
CA GLY A 57 5.65 -7.97 17.39
C GLY A 57 6.30 -6.85 16.58
N ASP A 58 6.81 -7.21 15.41
CA ASP A 58 7.60 -6.33 14.56
C ASP A 58 6.78 -5.47 13.58
N ASP A 59 5.43 -5.59 13.57
CA ASP A 59 4.58 -4.85 12.63
C ASP A 59 4.76 -3.34 12.71
N LYS A 60 4.97 -2.82 13.92
CA LYS A 60 5.26 -1.39 14.10
C LYS A 60 6.52 -0.96 13.37
N GLU A 61 7.59 -1.71 13.52
CA GLU A 61 8.87 -1.43 12.85
C GLU A 61 8.73 -1.55 11.33
N LEU A 62 8.00 -2.58 10.86
CA LEU A 62 7.70 -2.78 9.45
C LEU A 62 6.96 -1.57 8.84
N ILE A 63 5.94 -1.06 9.53
CA ILE A 63 5.19 0.13 9.09
C ILE A 63 6.11 1.36 9.04
N LEU A 64 7.00 1.53 10.01
CA LEU A 64 7.94 2.65 10.02
C LEU A 64 8.94 2.57 8.87
N GLN A 65 9.45 1.40 8.54
CA GLN A 65 10.32 1.17 7.39
C GLN A 65 9.57 1.44 6.06
N ALA A 66 8.32 1.01 5.97
CA ALA A 66 7.47 1.31 4.82
C ALA A 66 7.25 2.82 4.64
N ASP A 67 6.97 3.55 5.72
CA ASP A 67 6.83 5.02 5.70
C ASP A 67 8.16 5.74 5.38
N ALA A 68 9.29 5.14 5.73
CA ALA A 68 10.62 5.62 5.35
C ALA A 68 10.93 5.43 3.85
N GLY A 69 10.10 4.65 3.11
CA GLY A 69 10.22 4.49 1.67
C GLY A 69 10.79 3.15 1.21
N HIS A 70 10.98 2.18 2.10
CA HIS A 70 11.50 0.85 1.73
C HIS A 70 10.44 0.05 0.98
N ALA A 71 10.67 -0.24 -0.30
CA ALA A 71 9.68 -0.87 -1.19
C ALA A 71 9.26 -2.28 -0.73
N GLU A 72 10.21 -3.08 -0.23
CA GLU A 72 9.92 -4.39 0.33
C GLU A 72 8.98 -4.28 1.54
N ALA A 73 9.29 -3.41 2.50
CA ALA A 73 8.45 -3.16 3.65
C ALA A 73 7.06 -2.64 3.26
N GLN A 74 6.97 -1.75 2.27
CA GLN A 74 5.69 -1.28 1.73
C GLN A 74 4.86 -2.43 1.14
N ASN A 75 5.49 -3.36 0.42
CA ASN A 75 4.83 -4.54 -0.11
C ASN A 75 4.33 -5.46 1.02
N GLU A 76 5.15 -5.71 2.04
CA GLU A 76 4.77 -6.54 3.19
C GLU A 76 3.64 -5.92 4.01
N VAL A 77 3.68 -4.61 4.26
CA VAL A 77 2.57 -3.89 4.91
C VAL A 77 1.31 -3.97 4.06
N GLY A 78 1.41 -3.83 2.74
CA GLY A 78 0.29 -4.03 1.83
C GLY A 78 -0.34 -5.42 1.99
N GLN A 79 0.47 -6.47 2.04
CA GLN A 79 -0.01 -7.84 2.26
C GLN A 79 -0.64 -8.02 3.66
N LEU A 80 -0.05 -7.42 4.70
CA LEU A 80 -0.58 -7.44 6.06
C LEU A 80 -2.01 -6.88 6.11
N PHE A 81 -2.25 -5.74 5.47
CA PHE A 81 -3.57 -5.12 5.42
C PHE A 81 -4.55 -5.88 4.52
N LEU A 82 -4.11 -6.50 3.42
CA LEU A 82 -4.96 -7.40 2.62
C LEU A 82 -5.41 -8.60 3.43
N ALA A 83 -4.50 -9.24 4.17
CA ALA A 83 -4.81 -10.39 5.02
C ALA A 83 -5.80 -10.06 6.15
N ALA A 84 -5.81 -8.80 6.59
CA ALA A 84 -6.72 -8.29 7.60
C ALA A 84 -8.05 -7.74 7.04
N ASP A 85 -8.33 -7.95 5.75
CA ASP A 85 -9.52 -7.45 5.05
C ASP A 85 -9.65 -5.90 5.09
N LYS A 86 -8.50 -5.23 4.93
CA LYS A 86 -8.37 -3.77 4.85
C LYS A 86 -7.75 -3.34 3.52
N PRO A 87 -8.47 -3.58 2.40
CA PRO A 87 -7.90 -3.44 1.08
C PRO A 87 -7.56 -2.00 0.67
N GLU A 88 -8.30 -1.00 1.16
CA GLU A 88 -7.99 0.40 0.86
C GLU A 88 -6.64 0.82 1.47
N ALA A 89 -6.40 0.44 2.72
CA ALA A 89 -5.10 0.64 3.38
C ALA A 89 -3.98 -0.12 2.65
N ALA A 90 -4.25 -1.36 2.26
CA ALA A 90 -3.31 -2.19 1.52
C ALA A 90 -2.89 -1.54 0.19
N VAL A 91 -3.85 -1.05 -0.59
CA VAL A 91 -3.60 -0.40 -1.88
C VAL A 91 -2.70 0.82 -1.75
N TYR A 92 -2.82 1.61 -0.68
CA TYR A 92 -1.92 2.72 -0.42
C TYR A 92 -0.45 2.27 -0.43
N TRP A 93 -0.12 1.21 0.30
CA TRP A 93 1.23 0.69 0.41
C TRP A 93 1.70 -0.02 -0.86
N LEU A 94 0.83 -0.83 -1.47
CA LEU A 94 1.14 -1.51 -2.73
C LEU A 94 1.42 -0.53 -3.87
N ARG A 95 0.70 0.59 -3.94
CA ARG A 95 0.99 1.65 -4.91
C ARG A 95 2.36 2.28 -4.69
N ALA A 96 2.73 2.51 -3.44
CA ALA A 96 4.05 3.07 -3.12
C ALA A 96 5.18 2.12 -3.54
N ALA A 97 5.08 0.83 -3.25
CA ALA A 97 6.06 -0.17 -3.65
C ALA A 97 6.09 -0.39 -5.17
N ALA A 98 4.93 -0.52 -5.81
CA ALA A 98 4.80 -0.69 -7.26
C ALA A 98 5.36 0.52 -8.03
N GLY A 99 5.16 1.72 -7.52
CA GLY A 99 5.74 2.95 -8.06
C GLY A 99 7.27 2.97 -8.04
N GLN A 100 7.90 2.23 -7.13
CA GLN A 100 9.35 2.03 -7.07
C GLN A 100 9.85 0.85 -7.93
N GLY A 101 8.96 0.16 -8.63
CA GLY A 101 9.32 -0.98 -9.47
C GLY A 101 9.33 -2.33 -8.75
N TYR A 102 8.79 -2.44 -7.55
CA TYR A 102 8.74 -3.69 -6.81
C TYR A 102 7.74 -4.67 -7.45
N ALA A 103 8.26 -5.76 -8.03
CA ALA A 103 7.49 -6.64 -8.91
C ALA A 103 6.30 -7.33 -8.23
N ASP A 104 6.48 -7.81 -6.99
CA ASP A 104 5.41 -8.45 -6.23
C ASP A 104 4.25 -7.47 -5.95
N ALA A 105 4.57 -6.22 -5.58
CA ALA A 105 3.56 -5.19 -5.37
C ALA A 105 2.82 -4.82 -6.66
N MET A 106 3.51 -4.78 -7.79
CA MET A 106 2.87 -4.56 -9.11
C MET A 106 1.87 -5.66 -9.42
N GLN A 107 2.25 -6.93 -9.19
CA GLN A 107 1.36 -8.08 -9.45
C GLN A 107 0.15 -8.04 -8.51
N LEU A 108 0.35 -7.80 -7.21
CA LEU A 108 -0.75 -7.68 -6.25
C LEU A 108 -1.68 -6.51 -6.57
N LEU A 109 -1.13 -5.35 -6.92
CA LEU A 109 -1.90 -4.18 -7.32
C LEU A 109 -2.72 -4.44 -8.59
N GLY A 110 -2.14 -5.15 -9.55
CA GLY A 110 -2.86 -5.62 -10.74
C GLY A 110 -4.05 -6.52 -10.39
N GLY A 111 -3.87 -7.42 -9.42
CA GLY A 111 -4.94 -8.25 -8.87
C GLY A 111 -6.06 -7.42 -8.20
N CYS A 112 -5.69 -6.40 -7.42
CA CYS A 112 -6.65 -5.48 -6.80
C CYS A 112 -7.52 -4.77 -7.86
N TYR A 113 -6.93 -4.27 -8.94
CA TYR A 113 -7.69 -3.66 -10.04
C TYR A 113 -8.55 -4.66 -10.80
N SER A 114 -8.10 -5.90 -10.96
CA SER A 114 -8.87 -6.95 -11.62
C SER A 114 -10.16 -7.30 -10.87
N SER A 115 -10.08 -7.38 -9.55
CA SER A 115 -11.20 -7.78 -8.68
C SER A 115 -12.02 -6.59 -8.16
N GLY A 116 -11.49 -5.37 -8.19
CA GLY A 116 -12.09 -4.22 -7.52
C GLY A 116 -11.88 -4.25 -6.01
N THR A 117 -10.75 -4.79 -5.55
CA THR A 117 -10.39 -4.90 -4.13
C THR A 117 -9.64 -3.65 -3.67
N GLY A 118 -10.27 -2.83 -2.84
CA GLY A 118 -9.70 -1.56 -2.33
C GLY A 118 -9.58 -0.44 -3.37
N VAL A 119 -9.96 -0.70 -4.61
CA VAL A 119 -9.98 0.22 -5.74
C VAL A 119 -11.18 -0.10 -6.64
N PRO A 120 -11.70 0.86 -7.40
CA PRO A 120 -12.64 0.55 -8.47
C PRO A 120 -12.01 -0.44 -9.47
N LYS A 121 -12.81 -1.44 -9.89
CA LYS A 121 -12.37 -2.42 -10.88
C LYS A 121 -11.98 -1.72 -12.18
N ASP A 122 -10.76 -2.01 -12.65
CA ASP A 122 -10.23 -1.46 -13.90
C ASP A 122 -9.33 -2.49 -14.58
N VAL A 123 -9.83 -3.10 -15.64
CA VAL A 123 -9.13 -4.14 -16.40
C VAL A 123 -7.87 -3.59 -17.08
N HIS A 124 -7.90 -2.37 -17.56
CA HIS A 124 -6.74 -1.77 -18.23
C HIS A 124 -5.59 -1.50 -17.26
N LEU A 125 -5.89 -0.94 -16.09
CA LEU A 125 -4.90 -0.75 -15.03
C LEU A 125 -4.39 -2.09 -14.50
N SER A 126 -5.26 -3.08 -14.37
CA SER A 126 -4.85 -4.44 -14.01
C SER A 126 -3.83 -5.00 -14.98
N LEU A 127 -4.13 -4.98 -16.28
CA LEU A 127 -3.24 -5.48 -17.33
C LEU A 127 -1.91 -4.72 -17.37
N MET A 128 -1.96 -3.40 -17.21
CA MET A 128 -0.76 -2.57 -17.17
C MET A 128 0.18 -2.99 -16.04
N TRP A 129 -0.33 -3.15 -14.82
CA TRP A 129 0.48 -3.52 -13.67
C TRP A 129 1.02 -4.95 -13.77
N ILE A 130 0.19 -5.90 -14.24
CA ILE A 130 0.61 -7.28 -14.45
C ILE A 130 1.69 -7.36 -15.55
N ALA A 131 1.57 -6.60 -16.63
CA ALA A 131 2.58 -6.53 -17.68
C ALA A 131 3.90 -5.94 -17.17
N LYS A 132 3.85 -4.89 -16.34
CA LYS A 132 5.04 -4.33 -15.69
C LYS A 132 5.72 -5.32 -14.74
N ALA A 133 4.94 -6.06 -13.94
CA ALA A 133 5.46 -7.09 -13.06
C ALA A 133 6.13 -8.22 -13.86
N ALA A 134 5.52 -8.66 -14.96
CA ALA A 134 6.08 -9.65 -15.87
C ALA A 134 7.40 -9.17 -16.50
N ALA A 135 7.45 -7.92 -16.96
CA ALA A 135 8.66 -7.30 -17.50
C ALA A 135 9.78 -7.20 -16.44
N ALA A 136 9.44 -7.09 -15.16
CA ALA A 136 10.37 -7.14 -14.03
C ALA A 136 10.74 -8.58 -13.60
N GLY A 137 10.26 -9.62 -14.30
CA GLY A 137 10.59 -11.01 -14.06
C GLY A 137 9.71 -11.73 -13.03
N HIS A 138 8.59 -11.14 -12.60
CA HIS A 138 7.70 -11.78 -11.63
C HIS A 138 7.05 -13.04 -12.23
N VAL A 139 7.30 -14.21 -11.63
CA VAL A 139 6.94 -15.52 -12.20
C VAL A 139 5.44 -15.68 -12.43
N VAL A 140 4.61 -15.30 -11.45
CA VAL A 140 3.15 -15.39 -11.58
C VAL A 140 2.63 -14.44 -12.66
N ALA A 141 3.14 -13.22 -12.74
CA ALA A 141 2.76 -12.26 -13.76
C ALA A 141 3.16 -12.72 -15.17
N LEU A 142 4.33 -13.32 -15.32
CA LEU A 142 4.76 -13.97 -16.58
C LEU A 142 3.77 -15.05 -17.04
N SER A 143 3.33 -15.90 -16.11
CA SER A 143 2.33 -16.94 -16.40
C SER A 143 0.98 -16.35 -16.77
N GLN A 144 0.55 -15.28 -16.11
CA GLN A 144 -0.70 -14.57 -16.42
C GLN A 144 -0.66 -13.97 -17.83
N VAL A 145 0.43 -13.29 -18.20
CA VAL A 145 0.61 -12.72 -19.55
C VAL A 145 0.65 -13.83 -20.61
N ALA A 146 1.37 -14.91 -20.36
CA ALA A 146 1.44 -16.04 -21.28
C ALA A 146 0.06 -16.68 -21.52
N GLY A 147 -0.76 -16.81 -20.47
CA GLY A 147 -2.13 -17.29 -20.57
C GLY A 147 -3.02 -16.38 -21.44
N LEU A 148 -2.93 -15.08 -21.27
CA LEU A 148 -3.68 -14.11 -22.09
C LEU A 148 -3.28 -14.18 -23.57
N LEU A 149 -1.98 -14.29 -23.87
CA LEU A 149 -1.49 -14.44 -25.24
C LEU A 149 -1.93 -15.74 -25.89
N ALA A 150 -1.98 -16.84 -25.14
CA ALA A 150 -2.46 -18.13 -25.61
C ALA A 150 -3.96 -18.08 -26.00
N VAL A 151 -4.79 -17.45 -25.17
CA VAL A 151 -6.22 -17.23 -25.45
C VAL A 151 -6.40 -16.38 -26.71
N HIS A 152 -5.65 -15.30 -26.86
CA HIS A 152 -5.72 -14.45 -28.05
C HIS A 152 -5.39 -15.22 -29.33
N LYS A 153 -4.33 -16.03 -29.32
CA LYS A 153 -3.98 -16.88 -30.47
C LYS A 153 -5.08 -17.89 -30.83
N SER A 154 -5.77 -18.44 -29.82
CA SER A 154 -6.89 -19.38 -30.04
C SER A 154 -8.09 -18.70 -30.67
N MET A 155 -8.38 -17.44 -30.31
CA MET A 155 -9.51 -16.67 -30.86
C MET A 155 -9.24 -16.13 -32.26
N ALA A 156 -7.97 -16.01 -32.68
CA ALA A 156 -7.57 -15.49 -33.99
C ALA A 156 -7.55 -16.57 -35.10
N ARG A 157 -7.86 -17.82 -34.80
CA ARG A 157 -8.00 -18.96 -35.74
C ARG A 157 -9.45 -19.22 -36.06
#